data_b8efc5ab6eff2b59aded0d5bf5212078
#
_entry.id   b8efc5ab6eff2b59aded0d5bf5212078
#
_cell.length_a   1.000
_cell.length_b   1.000
_cell.length_c   1.000
_cell.angle_alpha   90.00
_cell.angle_beta   90.00
_cell.angle_gamma   90.00
#
_symmetry.space_group_name_H-M   'P 1'
#
loop_
_entity.id
_entity.type
_entity.pdbx_description
1 polymer ?
#
loop_
_entity_poly.entity_id
_entity_poly.type
_entity_poly.pdbx_seq_one_letter_code
_entity_poly.pdbx_strand_id
1 'polypeptide(L)'
;MYIPRDFGDPVQNFWNLINDAILCDVAVERQVQIKGPDASKFAQLITSRDLSHMRVGQCKYVILTNQFGGILNDPVLIRVDEDCYWFSLADSDVLFWVLGVLNNTNYDVDISEPDASPLQLQGPKSREIMVSLFGKSINELKYYWFKTYELDGIKLLVSRTGWSSELGYEIFLLNYDQGNELYEKIMILGKKFGLKPGHTSTIRRIEGAMLSYHADMDIKTNPFELGLDKFIDLDKDIDFIGKAALIKIQNEGIKRIQVGLEIIGEPLSGPNTCLL
;
A
#
# COMPACT_ATOMS: atom_id res chain seq x y z
N MET A 1 4.09 14.70 11.06
CA MET A 1 2.74 14.95 10.51
C MET A 1 1.71 14.66 11.58
N TYR A 2 0.59 15.42 11.60
CA TYR A 2 -0.53 15.15 12.49
C TYR A 2 -1.62 14.44 11.69
N ILE A 3 -1.96 13.21 12.10
CA ILE A 3 -3.07 12.44 11.54
C ILE A 3 -4.23 12.53 12.53
N PRO A 4 -5.47 12.73 12.09
CA PRO A 4 -6.63 12.69 12.98
C PRO A 4 -6.71 11.35 13.70
N ARG A 5 -6.90 11.37 15.01
CA ARG A 5 -7.12 10.16 15.80
C ARG A 5 -8.48 9.53 15.53
N ASP A 6 -9.45 10.38 15.34
CA ASP A 6 -10.86 10.03 15.08
C ASP A 6 -11.57 11.24 14.46
N PHE A 7 -12.81 11.02 14.03
CA PHE A 7 -13.72 12.05 13.54
C PHE A 7 -14.92 12.15 14.47
N GLY A 8 -14.68 12.27 15.78
CA GLY A 8 -15.64 12.46 16.86
C GLY A 8 -15.85 11.21 17.73
N ASP A 9 -16.36 10.12 17.18
CA ASP A 9 -16.57 8.86 17.89
C ASP A 9 -15.80 7.73 17.16
N PRO A 10 -14.73 7.18 17.75
CA PRO A 10 -13.94 6.13 17.13
C PRO A 10 -14.71 4.82 16.89
N VAL A 11 -15.69 4.50 17.72
CA VAL A 11 -16.55 3.32 17.53
C VAL A 11 -17.44 3.52 16.30
N GLN A 12 -18.05 4.70 16.18
CA GLN A 12 -18.87 5.03 15.01
C GLN A 12 -18.02 5.07 13.74
N ASN A 13 -16.79 5.58 13.80
CA ASN A 13 -15.87 5.60 12.65
C ASN A 13 -15.54 4.18 12.16
N PHE A 14 -15.32 3.24 13.08
CA PHE A 14 -15.14 1.84 12.74
C PHE A 14 -16.39 1.26 12.03
N TRP A 15 -17.59 1.50 12.57
CA TRP A 15 -18.82 0.99 11.97
C TRP A 15 -19.17 1.66 10.64
N ASN A 16 -18.79 2.92 10.42
CA ASN A 16 -18.92 3.57 9.12
C ASN A 16 -18.09 2.85 8.04
N LEU A 17 -16.86 2.42 8.39
CA LEU A 17 -16.01 1.63 7.48
C LEU A 17 -16.65 0.28 7.14
N ILE A 18 -17.18 -0.42 8.13
CA ILE A 18 -17.73 -1.79 7.97
C ILE A 18 -19.08 -1.79 7.23
N ASN A 19 -19.94 -0.80 7.47
CA ASN A 19 -21.33 -0.83 6.99
C ASN A 19 -21.57 0.05 5.76
N ASP A 20 -20.78 1.13 5.60
CA ASP A 20 -20.98 2.13 4.56
C ASP A 20 -19.70 2.36 3.75
N ALA A 21 -19.09 3.52 3.90
CA ALA A 21 -17.79 3.86 3.35
C ALA A 21 -17.16 5.04 4.10
N ILE A 22 -15.84 5.08 4.10
CA ILE A 22 -15.04 6.21 4.59
C ILE A 22 -14.11 6.71 3.50
N LEU A 23 -13.81 8.01 3.54
CA LEU A 23 -12.76 8.64 2.74
C LEU A 23 -11.64 9.07 3.67
N CYS A 24 -10.46 8.50 3.46
CA CYS A 24 -9.26 8.80 4.23
C CYS A 24 -8.31 9.64 3.37
N ASP A 25 -7.80 10.73 3.92
CA ASP A 25 -6.63 11.40 3.39
C ASP A 25 -5.39 10.63 3.85
N VAL A 26 -4.73 9.99 2.90
CA VAL A 26 -3.51 9.21 3.10
C VAL A 26 -2.36 9.76 2.25
N ALA A 27 -2.38 11.05 1.93
CA ALA A 27 -1.34 11.71 1.14
C ALA A 27 0.06 11.69 1.80
N VAL A 28 0.12 11.29 3.05
CA VAL A 28 1.36 10.94 3.77
C VAL A 28 2.05 9.69 3.20
N GLU A 29 1.30 8.80 2.55
CA GLU A 29 1.84 7.65 1.84
C GLU A 29 2.51 8.15 0.54
N ARG A 30 3.83 8.34 0.63
CA ARG A 30 4.64 8.85 -0.49
C ARG A 30 4.87 7.75 -1.51
N GLN A 31 4.98 8.13 -2.77
CA GLN A 31 5.38 7.21 -3.84
C GLN A 31 6.85 7.45 -4.16
N VAL A 32 7.60 6.37 -4.36
CA VAL A 32 8.93 6.41 -4.98
C VAL A 32 8.78 6.00 -6.43
N GLN A 33 9.04 6.93 -7.34
CA GLN A 33 9.04 6.68 -8.78
C GLN A 33 10.42 6.23 -9.23
N ILE A 34 10.44 5.19 -10.05
CA ILE A 34 11.61 4.74 -10.83
C ILE A 34 11.21 4.80 -12.29
N LYS A 35 11.88 5.67 -13.06
CA LYS A 35 11.57 5.89 -14.46
C LYS A 35 12.83 5.88 -15.31
N GLY A 36 12.79 5.22 -16.46
CA GLY A 36 13.89 5.20 -17.42
C GLY A 36 14.03 3.87 -18.15
N PRO A 37 14.96 3.77 -19.10
CA PRO A 37 15.16 2.58 -19.94
C PRO A 37 15.40 1.29 -19.14
N ASP A 38 16.05 1.39 -17.98
CA ASP A 38 16.35 0.25 -17.12
C ASP A 38 15.39 0.11 -15.92
N ALA A 39 14.27 0.85 -15.89
CA ALA A 39 13.33 0.86 -14.75
C ALA A 39 12.83 -0.54 -14.35
N SER A 40 12.52 -1.39 -15.33
CA SER A 40 12.08 -2.77 -15.07
C SER A 40 13.17 -3.62 -14.40
N LYS A 41 14.43 -3.49 -14.83
CA LYS A 41 15.56 -4.23 -14.25
C LYS A 41 15.88 -3.73 -12.85
N PHE A 42 15.88 -2.41 -12.67
CA PHE A 42 16.17 -1.81 -11.38
C PHE A 42 15.05 -2.09 -10.36
N ALA A 43 13.78 -2.01 -10.76
CA ALA A 43 12.64 -2.41 -9.92
C ALA A 43 12.75 -3.89 -9.51
N GLN A 44 13.18 -4.78 -10.42
CA GLN A 44 13.42 -6.20 -10.11
C GLN A 44 14.58 -6.37 -9.12
N LEU A 45 15.67 -5.62 -9.24
CA LEU A 45 16.81 -5.69 -8.33
C LEU A 45 16.43 -5.41 -6.87
N ILE A 46 15.51 -4.49 -6.63
CA ILE A 46 15.09 -4.09 -5.28
C ILE A 46 13.86 -4.84 -4.75
N THR A 47 13.28 -5.74 -5.56
CA THR A 47 12.02 -6.44 -5.24
C THR A 47 12.24 -7.94 -5.18
N SER A 48 11.79 -8.58 -4.10
CA SER A 48 11.90 -10.02 -3.91
C SER A 48 10.92 -10.86 -4.75
N ARG A 49 10.00 -10.22 -5.46
CA ARG A 49 8.97 -10.87 -6.27
C ARG A 49 9.27 -10.73 -7.75
N ASP A 50 9.03 -11.79 -8.53
CA ASP A 50 9.18 -11.79 -9.98
C ASP A 50 8.24 -10.78 -10.64
N LEU A 51 8.82 -9.82 -11.36
CA LEU A 51 8.13 -8.77 -12.11
C LEU A 51 8.05 -9.04 -13.61
N SER A 52 8.65 -10.12 -14.13
CA SER A 52 8.79 -10.41 -15.58
C SER A 52 7.45 -10.41 -16.33
N HIS A 53 6.37 -10.80 -15.67
CA HIS A 53 5.02 -10.85 -16.25
C HIS A 53 4.09 -9.72 -15.78
N MET A 54 4.62 -8.71 -15.07
CA MET A 54 3.84 -7.56 -14.65
C MET A 54 3.54 -6.67 -15.86
N ARG A 55 2.28 -6.33 -16.07
CA ARG A 55 1.82 -5.49 -17.19
C ARG A 55 1.57 -4.06 -16.74
N VAL A 56 1.65 -3.10 -17.65
CA VAL A 56 1.19 -1.72 -17.42
C VAL A 56 -0.28 -1.77 -16.95
N GLY A 57 -0.61 -0.99 -15.95
CA GLY A 57 -1.93 -1.03 -15.31
C GLY A 57 -2.06 -2.00 -14.13
N GLN A 58 -1.07 -2.88 -13.91
CA GLN A 58 -1.09 -3.79 -12.76
C GLN A 58 -0.45 -3.17 -11.51
N CYS A 59 -0.96 -3.62 -10.36
CA CYS A 59 -0.34 -3.42 -9.06
C CYS A 59 0.11 -4.76 -8.50
N LYS A 60 1.15 -4.77 -7.66
CA LYS A 60 1.61 -5.96 -6.91
C LYS A 60 2.02 -5.55 -5.51
N TYR A 61 1.61 -6.32 -4.51
CA TYR A 61 2.23 -6.25 -3.19
C TYR A 61 3.60 -6.91 -3.27
N VAL A 62 4.64 -6.19 -2.86
CA VAL A 62 6.03 -6.62 -2.95
C VAL A 62 6.75 -6.37 -1.63
N ILE A 63 7.84 -7.09 -1.41
CA ILE A 63 8.68 -6.93 -0.23
C ILE A 63 10.05 -6.41 -0.67
N LEU A 64 10.50 -5.33 -0.07
CA LEU A 64 11.85 -4.82 -0.21
C LEU A 64 12.70 -5.34 0.95
N THR A 65 13.85 -5.92 0.66
CA THR A 65 14.75 -6.46 1.68
C THR A 65 16.13 -5.85 1.61
N ASN A 66 16.79 -5.76 2.75
CA ASN A 66 18.21 -5.42 2.80
C ASN A 66 19.08 -6.65 2.46
N GLN A 67 20.38 -6.46 2.35
CA GLN A 67 21.35 -7.53 2.03
C GLN A 67 21.41 -8.67 3.05
N PHE A 68 20.82 -8.50 4.22
CA PHE A 68 20.74 -9.51 5.29
C PHE A 68 19.40 -10.24 5.33
N GLY A 69 18.47 -9.92 4.41
CA GLY A 69 17.13 -10.49 4.31
C GLY A 69 16.10 -9.85 5.25
N GLY A 70 16.46 -8.78 5.96
CA GLY A 70 15.51 -8.01 6.76
C GLY A 70 14.63 -7.10 5.89
N ILE A 71 13.36 -6.92 6.28
CA ILE A 71 12.38 -6.13 5.54
C ILE A 71 12.67 -4.64 5.68
N LEU A 72 12.74 -3.93 4.56
CA LEU A 72 12.85 -2.48 4.50
C LEU A 72 11.50 -1.80 4.39
N ASN A 73 10.59 -2.39 3.64
CA ASN A 73 9.20 -1.98 3.47
C ASN A 73 8.42 -3.05 2.68
N ASP A 74 7.10 -2.93 2.67
CA ASP A 74 6.17 -3.83 2.00
C ASP A 74 5.18 -3.08 1.08
N PRO A 75 5.66 -2.32 0.10
CA PRO A 75 4.84 -1.43 -0.71
C PRO A 75 3.90 -2.15 -1.68
N VAL A 76 2.92 -1.38 -2.17
CA VAL A 76 2.23 -1.71 -3.41
C VAL A 76 3.04 -1.13 -4.58
N LEU A 77 3.58 -2.01 -5.41
CA LEU A 77 4.23 -1.65 -6.67
C LEU A 77 3.18 -1.44 -7.75
N ILE A 78 3.23 -0.31 -8.43
CA ILE A 78 2.33 0.09 -9.52
C ILE A 78 3.17 0.22 -10.80
N ARG A 79 2.87 -0.55 -11.85
CA ARG A 79 3.50 -0.35 -13.15
C ARG A 79 2.72 0.68 -13.94
N VAL A 80 3.15 1.95 -13.84
CA VAL A 80 2.46 3.10 -14.39
C VAL A 80 2.58 3.17 -15.91
N ASP A 81 3.78 2.83 -16.43
CA ASP A 81 4.07 2.77 -17.85
C ASP A 81 5.11 1.67 -18.15
N GLU A 82 5.50 1.48 -19.39
CA GLU A 82 6.49 0.48 -19.78
C GLU A 82 7.83 0.70 -19.08
N ASP A 83 8.21 1.95 -18.88
CA ASP A 83 9.47 2.39 -18.26
C ASP A 83 9.26 3.15 -16.94
N CYS A 84 8.10 3.00 -16.28
CA CYS A 84 7.77 3.75 -15.07
C CYS A 84 7.06 2.89 -14.03
N TYR A 85 7.66 2.86 -12.83
CA TYR A 85 7.16 2.14 -11.66
C TYR A 85 7.03 3.07 -10.47
N TRP A 86 5.94 2.95 -9.72
CA TRP A 86 5.76 3.60 -8.43
C TRP A 86 5.70 2.57 -7.32
N PHE A 87 6.44 2.82 -6.25
CA PHE A 87 6.32 2.12 -4.99
C PHE A 87 5.50 3.01 -4.05
N SER A 88 4.25 2.65 -3.81
CA SER A 88 3.38 3.31 -2.85
C SER A 88 3.70 2.79 -1.47
N LEU A 89 4.25 3.64 -0.62
CA LEU A 89 4.91 3.27 0.62
C LEU A 89 4.05 3.62 1.83
N ALA A 90 4.05 2.73 2.81
CA ALA A 90 3.89 3.16 4.18
C ALA A 90 5.15 3.92 4.63
N ASP A 91 5.10 4.49 5.83
CA ASP A 91 6.15 5.35 6.41
C ASP A 91 7.53 4.68 6.44
N SER A 92 8.46 5.11 5.57
CA SER A 92 9.87 4.72 5.62
C SER A 92 10.76 5.56 4.68
N ASP A 93 12.08 5.46 4.86
CA ASP A 93 13.11 6.16 4.08
C ASP A 93 13.52 5.42 2.79
N VAL A 94 12.60 4.73 2.14
CA VAL A 94 12.89 3.93 0.93
C VAL A 94 13.47 4.77 -0.19
N LEU A 95 13.05 6.02 -0.36
CA LEU A 95 13.62 6.91 -1.38
C LEU A 95 15.15 7.01 -1.25
N PHE A 96 15.65 7.30 -0.05
CA PHE A 96 17.09 7.44 0.18
C PHE A 96 17.85 6.12 0.03
N TRP A 97 17.23 5.00 0.43
CA TRP A 97 17.81 3.68 0.20
C TRP A 97 17.92 3.36 -1.29
N VAL A 98 16.87 3.60 -2.08
CA VAL A 98 16.85 3.35 -3.52
C VAL A 98 17.88 4.23 -4.26
N LEU A 99 17.99 5.52 -3.88
CA LEU A 99 19.05 6.41 -4.39
C LEU A 99 20.46 5.88 -4.06
N GLY A 100 20.64 5.37 -2.83
CA GLY A 100 21.91 4.77 -2.41
C GLY A 100 22.24 3.49 -3.19
N VAL A 101 21.25 2.67 -3.51
CA VAL A 101 21.41 1.49 -4.38
C VAL A 101 21.79 1.92 -5.80
N LEU A 102 21.11 2.91 -6.37
CA LEU A 102 21.39 3.40 -7.73
C LEU A 102 22.83 3.88 -7.86
N ASN A 103 23.35 4.62 -6.89
CA ASN A 103 24.72 5.13 -6.90
C ASN A 103 25.81 4.03 -7.00
N ASN A 104 25.46 2.80 -6.69
CA ASN A 104 26.36 1.65 -6.76
C ASN A 104 26.05 0.72 -7.95
N THR A 105 25.26 1.19 -8.91
CA THR A 105 24.88 0.45 -10.12
C THR A 105 25.06 1.34 -11.36
N ASN A 106 24.90 0.74 -12.55
CA ASN A 106 24.98 1.46 -13.82
C ASN A 106 23.64 1.49 -14.55
N TYR A 107 22.52 1.41 -13.83
CA TYR A 107 21.19 1.50 -14.45
C TYR A 107 20.86 2.94 -14.87
N ASP A 108 20.31 3.06 -16.07
CA ASP A 108 19.81 4.33 -16.62
C ASP A 108 18.36 4.55 -16.16
N VAL A 109 18.24 5.12 -14.96
CA VAL A 109 16.94 5.45 -14.34
C VAL A 109 17.00 6.76 -13.58
N ASP A 110 15.89 7.49 -13.57
CA ASP A 110 15.62 8.60 -12.68
C ASP A 110 14.78 8.11 -11.50
N ILE A 111 15.13 8.56 -10.29
CA ILE A 111 14.41 8.25 -9.05
C ILE A 111 13.93 9.54 -8.42
N SER A 112 12.61 9.64 -8.21
CA SER A 112 11.97 10.85 -7.70
C SER A 112 10.71 10.51 -6.91
N GLU A 113 10.14 11.51 -6.26
CA GLU A 113 8.76 11.47 -5.74
C GLU A 113 7.86 12.14 -6.79
N PRO A 114 6.88 11.44 -7.36
CA PRO A 114 5.95 12.03 -8.30
C PRO A 114 4.97 12.98 -7.57
N ASP A 115 4.43 13.95 -8.29
CA ASP A 115 3.30 14.75 -7.80
C ASP A 115 2.03 13.87 -7.81
N ALA A 116 1.89 13.06 -6.77
CA ALA A 116 0.77 12.13 -6.60
C ALA A 116 0.39 12.06 -5.12
N SER A 117 -0.88 12.35 -4.84
CA SER A 117 -1.42 12.36 -3.47
C SER A 117 -2.59 11.41 -3.37
N PRO A 118 -2.47 10.29 -2.62
CA PRO A 118 -3.53 9.29 -2.51
C PRO A 118 -4.61 9.68 -1.50
N LEU A 119 -5.87 9.41 -1.89
CA LEU A 119 -7.01 9.26 -1.00
C LEU A 119 -7.43 7.79 -0.99
N GLN A 120 -7.83 7.25 0.15
CA GLN A 120 -8.42 5.91 0.24
C GLN A 120 -9.93 6.01 0.46
N LEU A 121 -10.71 5.49 -0.49
CA LEU A 121 -12.15 5.28 -0.37
C LEU A 121 -12.41 3.81 -0.06
N GLN A 122 -12.79 3.52 1.17
CA GLN A 122 -12.88 2.15 1.69
C GLN A 122 -14.25 1.87 2.29
N GLY A 123 -14.73 0.64 2.17
CA GLY A 123 -15.99 0.15 2.71
C GLY A 123 -16.92 -0.43 1.64
N PRO A 124 -17.98 -1.16 2.02
CA PRO A 124 -18.86 -1.89 1.10
C PRO A 124 -19.58 -0.99 0.09
N LYS A 125 -19.85 0.28 0.43
CA LYS A 125 -20.48 1.27 -0.47
C LYS A 125 -19.50 1.98 -1.40
N SER A 126 -18.20 1.71 -1.31
CA SER A 126 -17.19 2.37 -2.14
C SER A 126 -17.43 2.19 -3.63
N ARG A 127 -17.94 1.02 -4.07
CA ARG A 127 -18.26 0.76 -5.48
C ARG A 127 -19.36 1.66 -6.01
N GLU A 128 -20.44 1.84 -5.26
CA GLU A 128 -21.57 2.70 -5.66
C GLU A 128 -21.12 4.17 -5.77
N ILE A 129 -20.26 4.60 -4.85
CA ILE A 129 -19.66 5.93 -4.89
C ILE A 129 -18.80 6.08 -6.14
N MET A 130 -17.91 5.13 -6.41
CA MET A 130 -17.04 5.17 -7.61
C MET A 130 -17.84 5.13 -8.91
N VAL A 131 -18.93 4.36 -8.95
CA VAL A 131 -19.86 4.38 -10.12
C VAL A 131 -20.53 5.75 -10.26
N SER A 132 -20.86 6.42 -9.17
CA SER A 132 -21.42 7.78 -9.22
C SER A 132 -20.41 8.83 -9.70
N LEU A 133 -19.10 8.62 -9.43
CA LEU A 133 -18.02 9.52 -9.84
C LEU A 133 -17.59 9.29 -11.30
N PHE A 134 -17.39 8.02 -11.70
CA PHE A 134 -16.71 7.64 -12.94
C PHE A 134 -17.57 6.79 -13.90
N GLY A 135 -18.83 6.57 -13.55
CA GLY A 135 -19.72 5.73 -14.35
C GLY A 135 -19.45 4.22 -14.18
N LYS A 136 -20.23 3.40 -14.92
CA LYS A 136 -20.21 1.94 -14.76
C LYS A 136 -18.88 1.27 -15.17
N SER A 137 -18.04 1.95 -15.96
CA SER A 137 -16.75 1.42 -16.41
C SER A 137 -15.78 1.11 -15.26
N ILE A 138 -15.96 1.75 -14.10
CA ILE A 138 -15.16 1.46 -12.90
C ILE A 138 -15.33 0.01 -12.40
N ASN A 139 -16.47 -0.64 -12.69
CA ASN A 139 -16.73 -2.03 -12.32
C ASN A 139 -15.81 -3.03 -13.04
N GLU A 140 -15.20 -2.64 -14.15
CA GLU A 140 -14.23 -3.46 -14.90
C GLU A 140 -12.84 -3.41 -14.27
N LEU A 141 -12.59 -2.46 -13.35
CA LEU A 141 -11.31 -2.35 -12.67
C LEU A 141 -11.10 -3.56 -11.75
N LYS A 142 -10.12 -4.38 -12.10
CA LYS A 142 -9.80 -5.61 -11.35
C LYS A 142 -9.04 -5.30 -10.06
N TYR A 143 -9.14 -6.18 -9.09
CA TYR A 143 -8.33 -6.12 -7.87
C TYR A 143 -6.83 -6.14 -8.20
N TYR A 144 -6.06 -5.26 -7.60
CA TYR A 144 -4.65 -5.00 -7.91
C TYR A 144 -4.40 -4.56 -9.36
N TRP A 145 -5.32 -3.72 -9.89
CA TRP A 145 -5.15 -3.01 -11.14
C TRP A 145 -5.49 -1.54 -10.93
N PHE A 146 -4.96 -0.67 -11.80
CA PHE A 146 -5.36 0.72 -11.89
C PHE A 146 -5.78 1.10 -13.30
N LYS A 147 -6.49 2.21 -13.39
CA LYS A 147 -6.78 2.95 -14.63
C LYS A 147 -6.70 4.45 -14.34
N THR A 148 -6.46 5.24 -15.37
CA THR A 148 -6.55 6.70 -15.29
C THR A 148 -8.00 7.13 -15.51
N TYR A 149 -8.41 8.14 -14.75
CA TYR A 149 -9.72 8.76 -14.83
C TYR A 149 -9.58 10.27 -14.79
N GLU A 150 -10.65 10.96 -15.16
CA GLU A 150 -10.77 12.40 -15.02
C GLU A 150 -12.11 12.72 -14.36
N LEU A 151 -12.09 13.62 -13.39
CA LEU A 151 -13.26 14.12 -12.69
C LEU A 151 -13.27 15.66 -12.83
N ASP A 152 -14.13 16.22 -13.70
CA ASP A 152 -14.25 17.66 -13.94
C ASP A 152 -12.89 18.35 -14.22
N GLY A 153 -12.05 17.73 -15.06
CA GLY A 153 -10.70 18.24 -15.38
C GLY A 153 -9.60 17.81 -14.42
N ILE A 154 -9.93 17.17 -13.29
CA ILE A 154 -8.96 16.64 -12.33
C ILE A 154 -8.47 15.28 -12.81
N LYS A 155 -7.17 15.16 -13.09
CA LYS A 155 -6.55 13.91 -13.54
C LYS A 155 -6.22 13.01 -12.36
N LEU A 156 -6.61 11.74 -12.45
CA LEU A 156 -6.51 10.77 -11.39
C LEU A 156 -5.97 9.43 -11.92
N LEU A 157 -5.14 8.78 -11.11
CA LEU A 157 -4.89 7.35 -11.22
C LEU A 157 -5.71 6.67 -10.13
N VAL A 158 -6.54 5.71 -10.49
CA VAL A 158 -7.39 4.99 -9.54
C VAL A 158 -7.03 3.52 -9.55
N SER A 159 -6.60 3.00 -8.41
CA SER A 159 -6.35 1.58 -8.21
C SER A 159 -7.45 0.93 -7.38
N ARG A 160 -7.66 -0.37 -7.62
CA ARG A 160 -8.51 -1.19 -6.75
C ARG A 160 -7.64 -1.91 -5.72
N THR A 161 -7.15 -1.13 -4.78
CA THR A 161 -6.29 -1.48 -3.66
C THR A 161 -6.81 -0.81 -2.38
N GLY A 162 -6.18 -1.07 -1.25
CA GLY A 162 -6.50 -0.44 0.02
C GLY A 162 -5.96 -1.25 1.20
N TRP A 163 -5.96 -0.63 2.38
CA TRP A 163 -5.42 -1.20 3.60
C TRP A 163 -6.47 -1.27 4.72
N SER A 164 -7.64 -1.83 4.41
CA SER A 164 -8.78 -1.88 5.32
C SER A 164 -9.45 -3.25 5.43
N SER A 165 -9.03 -4.23 4.63
CA SER A 165 -9.73 -5.51 4.43
C SER A 165 -11.18 -5.38 3.94
N GLU A 166 -11.58 -4.18 3.53
CA GLU A 166 -12.86 -3.92 2.88
C GLU A 166 -12.69 -3.72 1.38
N LEU A 167 -13.81 -3.70 0.65
CA LEU A 167 -13.81 -3.25 -0.73
C LEU A 167 -13.36 -1.78 -0.76
N GLY A 168 -12.36 -1.48 -1.60
CA GLY A 168 -11.84 -0.13 -1.64
C GLY A 168 -11.12 0.22 -2.91
N TYR A 169 -10.80 1.50 -2.98
CA TYR A 169 -10.05 2.13 -4.06
C TYR A 169 -9.08 3.15 -3.47
N GLU A 170 -7.92 3.26 -4.09
CA GLU A 170 -6.98 4.35 -3.86
C GLU A 170 -7.03 5.28 -5.06
N ILE A 171 -7.19 6.57 -4.78
CA ILE A 171 -7.39 7.62 -5.77
C ILE A 171 -6.20 8.55 -5.67
N PHE A 172 -5.24 8.40 -6.58
CA PHE A 172 -4.04 9.23 -6.63
C PHE A 172 -4.34 10.48 -7.45
N LEU A 173 -4.36 11.61 -6.78
CA LEU A 173 -4.44 12.92 -7.42
C LEU A 173 -3.10 13.25 -8.07
N LEU A 174 -3.10 13.60 -9.34
CA LEU A 174 -1.88 13.90 -10.13
C LEU A 174 -1.58 15.42 -10.22
N ASN A 175 -2.08 16.19 -9.28
CA ASN A 175 -1.80 17.62 -9.09
C ASN A 175 -2.25 18.02 -7.68
N TYR A 176 -1.33 18.15 -6.73
CA TYR A 176 -1.65 18.40 -5.33
C TYR A 176 -2.45 19.69 -5.08
N ASP A 177 -2.38 20.69 -5.97
CA ASP A 177 -3.14 21.95 -5.84
C ASP A 177 -4.66 21.73 -5.88
N GLN A 178 -5.12 20.62 -6.45
CA GLN A 178 -6.55 20.27 -6.57
C GLN A 178 -7.06 19.37 -5.44
N GLY A 179 -6.28 19.16 -4.38
CA GLY A 179 -6.61 18.22 -3.30
C GLY A 179 -7.91 18.53 -2.58
N ASN A 180 -8.11 19.78 -2.18
CA ASN A 180 -9.34 20.20 -1.49
C ASN A 180 -10.57 20.04 -2.40
N GLU A 181 -10.45 20.45 -3.68
CA GLU A 181 -11.54 20.32 -4.64
C GLU A 181 -11.95 18.87 -4.84
N LEU A 182 -10.97 17.96 -5.01
CA LEU A 182 -11.22 16.53 -5.17
C LEU A 182 -11.91 15.94 -3.93
N TYR A 183 -11.37 16.24 -2.74
CA TYR A 183 -11.90 15.73 -1.48
C TYR A 183 -13.36 16.14 -1.29
N GLU A 184 -13.67 17.42 -1.46
CA GLU A 184 -15.02 17.97 -1.33
C GLU A 184 -15.98 17.35 -2.34
N LYS A 185 -15.58 17.21 -3.62
CA LYS A 185 -16.40 16.57 -4.65
C LYS A 185 -16.77 15.14 -4.27
N ILE A 186 -15.80 14.34 -3.83
CA ILE A 186 -16.04 12.95 -3.42
C ILE A 186 -16.99 12.92 -2.22
N MET A 187 -16.76 13.76 -1.20
CA MET A 187 -17.60 13.84 -0.02
C MET A 187 -19.05 14.23 -0.33
N ILE A 188 -19.25 15.22 -1.20
CA ILE A 188 -20.59 15.68 -1.62
C ILE A 188 -21.33 14.55 -2.36
N LEU A 189 -20.71 13.95 -3.36
CA LEU A 189 -21.31 12.89 -4.17
C LEU A 189 -21.51 11.59 -3.36
N GLY A 190 -20.61 11.31 -2.43
CA GLY A 190 -20.67 10.13 -1.57
C GLY A 190 -21.71 10.22 -0.44
N LYS A 191 -22.18 11.44 -0.08
CA LYS A 191 -23.08 11.67 1.04
C LYS A 191 -24.36 10.81 0.99
N LYS A 192 -24.95 10.66 -0.17
CA LYS A 192 -26.18 9.85 -0.38
C LYS A 192 -25.97 8.34 -0.14
N PHE A 193 -24.71 7.89 -0.14
CA PHE A 193 -24.34 6.50 0.14
C PHE A 193 -23.81 6.28 1.57
N GLY A 194 -23.88 7.32 2.42
CA GLY A 194 -23.42 7.25 3.80
C GLY A 194 -21.92 7.53 3.97
N LEU A 195 -21.21 8.03 2.93
CA LEU A 195 -19.79 8.36 3.01
C LEU A 195 -19.51 9.31 4.18
N LYS A 196 -18.51 8.97 4.97
CA LYS A 196 -17.99 9.77 6.08
C LYS A 196 -16.49 10.02 5.92
N PRO A 197 -15.96 11.12 6.49
CA PRO A 197 -14.53 11.23 6.66
C PRO A 197 -14.03 10.11 7.58
N GLY A 198 -12.83 9.62 7.34
CA GLY A 198 -12.24 8.56 8.14
C GLY A 198 -10.72 8.60 8.12
N HIS A 199 -10.12 7.67 8.81
CA HIS A 199 -8.69 7.37 8.77
C HIS A 199 -8.48 5.86 8.72
N THR A 200 -7.26 5.44 8.46
CA THR A 200 -6.89 4.02 8.46
C THR A 200 -7.19 3.39 9.82
N SER A 201 -7.86 2.22 9.83
CA SER A 201 -8.29 1.56 11.05
C SER A 201 -7.32 0.46 11.46
N THR A 202 -6.56 0.71 12.55
CA THR A 202 -5.64 -0.30 13.12
C THR A 202 -6.40 -1.56 13.57
N ILE A 203 -7.59 -1.41 14.15
CA ILE A 203 -8.42 -2.56 14.57
C ILE A 203 -8.77 -3.39 13.32
N ARG A 204 -9.29 -2.75 12.28
CA ARG A 204 -9.76 -3.47 11.09
C ARG A 204 -8.63 -4.14 10.32
N ARG A 205 -7.46 -3.49 10.19
CA ARG A 205 -6.31 -4.10 9.53
C ARG A 205 -5.82 -5.35 10.29
N ILE A 206 -5.84 -5.34 11.65
CA ILE A 206 -5.46 -6.50 12.48
C ILE A 206 -6.47 -7.63 12.30
N GLU A 207 -7.79 -7.36 12.32
CA GLU A 207 -8.82 -8.36 12.03
C GLU A 207 -8.65 -9.00 10.64
N GLY A 208 -8.21 -8.21 9.66
CA GLY A 208 -7.93 -8.67 8.30
C GLY A 208 -6.54 -9.28 8.10
N ALA A 209 -5.75 -9.42 9.16
CA ALA A 209 -4.36 -9.87 9.10
C ALA A 209 -3.48 -9.07 8.13
N MET A 210 -3.73 -7.77 7.99
CA MET A 210 -2.92 -6.86 7.18
C MET A 210 -1.78 -6.32 8.04
N LEU A 211 -0.57 -6.47 7.54
CA LEU A 211 0.65 -6.05 8.22
C LEU A 211 0.89 -4.55 8.05
N SER A 212 1.67 -3.98 8.95
CA SER A 212 2.10 -2.59 8.92
C SER A 212 3.59 -2.50 9.25
N TYR A 213 4.34 -1.84 8.39
CA TYR A 213 5.74 -1.56 8.67
C TYR A 213 5.88 -0.75 9.96
N HIS A 214 6.91 -0.98 10.74
CA HIS A 214 7.15 -0.51 12.11
C HIS A 214 6.24 -1.09 13.20
N ALA A 215 4.99 -1.46 12.91
CA ALA A 215 4.13 -2.06 13.91
C ALA A 215 4.33 -3.58 14.03
N ASP A 216 4.43 -4.28 12.89
CA ASP A 216 4.51 -5.74 12.83
C ASP A 216 5.88 -6.24 12.34
N MET A 217 6.67 -5.37 11.72
CA MET A 217 7.96 -5.71 11.12
C MET A 217 8.93 -4.52 11.14
N ASP A 218 10.21 -4.86 11.05
CA ASP A 218 11.32 -3.91 10.95
C ASP A 218 12.48 -4.53 10.13
N ILE A 219 13.60 -3.81 10.07
CA ILE A 219 14.81 -4.25 9.34
C ILE A 219 15.47 -5.54 9.91
N LYS A 220 15.04 -6.05 11.06
CA LYS A 220 15.51 -7.28 11.67
C LYS A 220 14.55 -8.46 11.46
N THR A 221 13.36 -8.18 10.96
CA THR A 221 12.32 -9.16 10.66
C THR A 221 12.49 -9.63 9.21
N ASN A 222 12.54 -10.94 8.99
CA ASN A 222 12.55 -11.49 7.63
C ASN A 222 11.14 -11.90 7.18
N PRO A 223 10.87 -11.98 5.87
CA PRO A 223 9.52 -12.26 5.34
C PRO A 223 8.92 -13.59 5.81
N PHE A 224 9.76 -14.60 6.06
CA PHE A 224 9.27 -15.92 6.48
C PHE A 224 8.71 -15.91 7.91
N GLU A 225 9.25 -15.05 8.79
CA GLU A 225 8.73 -14.86 10.15
C GLU A 225 7.29 -14.33 10.15
N LEU A 226 6.86 -13.71 9.04
CA LEU A 226 5.54 -13.10 8.86
C LEU A 226 4.60 -13.93 7.97
N GLY A 227 5.04 -15.11 7.51
CA GLY A 227 4.26 -15.93 6.58
C GLY A 227 4.09 -15.26 5.19
N LEU A 228 5.06 -14.45 4.78
CA LEU A 228 5.06 -13.74 3.50
C LEU A 228 5.82 -14.50 2.39
N ASP A 229 6.14 -15.79 2.59
CA ASP A 229 6.92 -16.63 1.66
C ASP A 229 6.36 -16.60 0.24
N LYS A 230 5.05 -16.56 0.10
CA LYS A 230 4.35 -16.52 -1.22
C LYS A 230 4.66 -15.26 -2.04
N PHE A 231 5.30 -14.26 -1.43
CA PHE A 231 5.71 -13.03 -2.10
C PHE A 231 7.23 -12.96 -2.33
N ILE A 232 7.95 -14.06 -2.07
CA ILE A 232 9.40 -14.17 -2.22
C ILE A 232 9.71 -15.26 -3.23
N ASP A 233 10.15 -14.87 -4.42
CA ASP A 233 10.41 -15.79 -5.53
C ASP A 233 11.88 -16.26 -5.54
N LEU A 234 12.28 -17.12 -4.58
CA LEU A 234 13.64 -17.65 -4.49
C LEU A 234 13.98 -18.63 -5.61
N ASP A 235 13.02 -19.40 -6.10
CA ASP A 235 13.18 -20.45 -7.12
C ASP A 235 13.19 -19.91 -8.55
N LYS A 236 12.95 -18.62 -8.73
CA LYS A 236 12.95 -17.97 -10.05
C LYS A 236 14.35 -17.54 -10.45
N ASP A 237 14.57 -17.52 -11.77
CA ASP A 237 15.79 -16.97 -12.38
C ASP A 237 15.72 -15.42 -12.40
N ILE A 238 15.65 -14.86 -11.23
CA ILE A 238 15.73 -13.42 -10.95
C ILE A 238 16.75 -13.20 -9.84
N ASP A 239 17.40 -12.06 -9.86
CA ASP A 239 18.24 -11.62 -8.76
C ASP A 239 17.65 -10.39 -8.09
N PHE A 240 17.81 -10.30 -6.75
CA PHE A 240 17.37 -9.15 -5.97
C PHE A 240 18.19 -9.02 -4.68
N ILE A 241 18.21 -7.82 -4.12
CA ILE A 241 18.92 -7.53 -2.87
C ILE A 241 18.31 -8.38 -1.73
N GLY A 242 19.17 -9.15 -1.07
CA GLY A 242 18.77 -10.03 0.03
C GLY A 242 18.51 -11.49 -0.36
N LYS A 243 18.44 -11.85 -1.65
CA LYS A 243 18.13 -13.21 -2.11
C LYS A 243 19.04 -14.27 -1.45
N ALA A 244 20.34 -14.08 -1.48
CA ALA A 244 21.30 -15.04 -0.90
C ALA A 244 21.10 -15.21 0.61
N ALA A 245 20.80 -14.12 1.33
CA ALA A 245 20.52 -14.17 2.77
C ALA A 245 19.20 -14.89 3.05
N LEU A 246 18.15 -14.64 2.25
CA LEU A 246 16.85 -15.31 2.40
C LEU A 246 16.94 -16.80 2.12
N ILE A 247 17.71 -17.25 1.12
CA ILE A 247 18.00 -18.68 0.88
C ILE A 247 18.70 -19.31 2.10
N LYS A 248 19.68 -18.60 2.66
CA LYS A 248 20.37 -19.08 3.87
C LYS A 248 19.40 -19.21 5.05
N ILE A 249 18.56 -18.19 5.32
CA ILE A 249 17.56 -18.21 6.40
C ILE A 249 16.59 -19.38 6.21
N GLN A 250 16.10 -19.61 4.98
CA GLN A 250 15.20 -20.70 4.67
C GLN A 250 15.84 -22.06 4.96
N ASN A 251 17.12 -22.26 4.60
CA ASN A 251 17.86 -23.51 4.84
C ASN A 251 18.19 -23.75 6.32
N GLU A 252 18.46 -22.69 7.09
CA GLU A 252 18.73 -22.76 8.52
C GLU A 252 17.46 -22.96 9.36
N GLY A 253 16.30 -22.75 8.79
CA GLY A 253 14.99 -22.81 9.43
C GLY A 253 14.61 -21.52 10.16
N ILE A 254 13.31 -21.25 10.18
CA ILE A 254 12.72 -20.05 10.79
C ILE A 254 12.71 -20.25 12.32
N LYS A 255 13.20 -19.25 13.07
CA LYS A 255 13.33 -19.34 14.53
C LYS A 255 12.12 -18.81 15.29
N ARG A 256 11.35 -17.92 14.68
CA ARG A 256 10.14 -17.31 15.25
C ARG A 256 9.13 -17.06 14.14
N ILE A 257 7.86 -17.03 14.50
CA ILE A 257 6.77 -16.75 13.56
C ILE A 257 5.76 -15.85 14.23
N GLN A 258 5.25 -14.88 13.49
CA GLN A 258 4.13 -14.04 13.92
C GLN A 258 2.85 -14.87 13.91
N VAL A 259 2.04 -14.73 14.95
CA VAL A 259 0.75 -15.42 15.10
C VAL A 259 -0.34 -14.43 15.48
N GLY A 260 -1.56 -14.69 15.04
CA GLY A 260 -2.76 -14.03 15.54
C GLY A 260 -3.17 -14.62 16.90
N LEU A 261 -3.63 -13.75 17.80
CA LEU A 261 -4.17 -14.17 19.10
C LEU A 261 -5.65 -13.77 19.18
N GLU A 262 -6.48 -14.69 19.60
CA GLU A 262 -7.85 -14.41 20.03
C GLU A 262 -7.87 -14.37 21.56
N ILE A 263 -8.31 -13.24 22.12
CA ILE A 263 -8.42 -13.05 23.56
C ILE A 263 -9.82 -13.42 23.99
N ILE A 264 -9.94 -14.49 24.80
CA ILE A 264 -11.22 -14.94 25.34
C ILE A 264 -11.35 -14.39 26.76
N GLY A 265 -12.40 -13.61 27.03
CA GLY A 265 -12.65 -13.02 28.33
C GLY A 265 -13.14 -11.56 28.22
N GLU A 266 -13.12 -10.86 29.37
CA GLU A 266 -13.46 -9.45 29.41
C GLU A 266 -12.45 -8.61 28.64
N PRO A 267 -12.89 -7.53 27.95
CA PRO A 267 -11.98 -6.63 27.26
C PRO A 267 -10.92 -6.06 28.19
N LEU A 268 -9.67 -5.98 27.71
CA LEU A 268 -8.61 -5.32 28.46
C LEU A 268 -8.96 -3.86 28.68
N SER A 269 -8.94 -3.40 29.92
CA SER A 269 -9.25 -2.02 30.29
C SER A 269 -7.97 -1.19 30.39
N GLY A 270 -7.96 -0.05 29.68
CA GLY A 270 -6.88 0.95 29.78
C GLY A 270 -6.28 1.34 28.42
N PRO A 271 -5.85 2.59 28.30
CA PRO A 271 -5.40 3.16 27.01
C PRO A 271 -4.06 2.61 26.51
N ASN A 272 -3.31 1.88 27.33
CA ASN A 272 -1.96 1.39 27.00
C ASN A 272 -1.77 -0.09 27.39
N THR A 273 -2.81 -0.90 27.33
CA THR A 273 -2.67 -2.32 27.65
C THR A 273 -2.01 -3.04 26.46
N CYS A 274 -0.72 -3.32 26.58
CA CYS A 274 0.01 -4.19 25.66
C CYS A 274 0.01 -5.61 26.21
N LEU A 275 -0.22 -6.60 25.34
CA LEU A 275 0.19 -7.98 25.62
C LEU A 275 1.70 -8.05 25.40
N LEU A 276 2.45 -8.35 26.43
CA LEU A 276 3.87 -8.62 26.37
C LEU A 276 4.14 -10.06 25.96
#